data_c962ddd8834a07917f205bdf5c4fac04
#
_entry.id   c962ddd8834a07917f205bdf5c4fac04
#
_cell.length_a   1.000
_cell.length_b   1.000
_cell.length_c   1.000
_cell.angle_alpha   90.00
_cell.angle_beta   90.00
_cell.angle_gamma   90.00
#
_symmetry.space_group_name_H-M   'P 1'
#
loop_
_entity.id
_entity.type
_entity.pdbx_description
1 polymer ?
#
loop_
_entity_poly.entity_id
_entity_poly.type
_entity_poly.pdbx_seq_one_letter_code
_entity_poly.pdbx_strand_id
1 'polypeptide(L)'
;MILRSAYDPAVAATLERHGELGQSLATAGPVAVNESWSRLRTDSAFHAVLWISEWPRSMVYPGFLAPLLLSTGIQRSFSLLCTPMRSDQAARDIRKKKTEYISDAAQRQRIGQIEDAAQTAEFQDVLQQEADLTAGHGVLRYTGLISVSARTADELDAAVAAIEQAAIQASCETRLLVGQQAQAFTAAALPLCRVV
;
A
#
# COMPACT_ATOMS: atom_id res chain seq x y z
N MET A 1 14.17 -7.50 -18.54
CA MET A 1 13.63 -6.33 -19.28
C MET A 1 12.65 -5.50 -18.45
N ILE A 2 11.59 -6.07 -17.91
CA ILE A 2 10.57 -5.34 -17.09
C ILE A 2 11.20 -4.58 -15.91
N LEU A 3 12.11 -5.18 -15.16
CA LEU A 3 12.73 -4.53 -14.01
C LEU A 3 13.60 -3.33 -14.42
N ARG A 4 14.32 -3.43 -15.52
CA ARG A 4 15.19 -2.33 -15.98
C ARG A 4 14.40 -1.18 -16.59
N SER A 5 13.25 -1.44 -17.22
CA SER A 5 12.33 -0.42 -17.71
C SER A 5 11.71 0.42 -16.58
N ALA A 6 11.58 -0.13 -15.39
CA ALA A 6 11.12 0.60 -14.21
C ALA A 6 12.15 1.63 -13.72
N TYR A 7 13.44 1.40 -13.99
CA TYR A 7 14.53 2.29 -13.59
C TYR A 7 14.97 3.26 -14.72
N ASP A 8 14.97 2.77 -15.98
CA ASP A 8 15.41 3.57 -17.13
C ASP A 8 14.72 3.11 -18.43
N PRO A 9 13.66 3.81 -18.85
CA PRO A 9 12.93 3.49 -20.09
C PRO A 9 13.79 3.55 -21.34
N ALA A 10 14.80 4.42 -21.39
CA ALA A 10 15.66 4.57 -22.56
C ALA A 10 16.57 3.33 -22.75
N VAL A 11 17.05 2.76 -21.65
CA VAL A 11 17.81 1.51 -21.68
C VAL A 11 16.92 0.34 -22.11
N ALA A 12 15.67 0.27 -21.65
CA ALA A 12 14.73 -0.77 -22.08
C ALA A 12 14.50 -0.73 -23.60
N ALA A 13 14.24 0.45 -24.17
CA ALA A 13 14.06 0.62 -25.62
C ALA A 13 15.33 0.28 -26.43
N THR A 14 16.52 0.48 -25.85
CA THR A 14 17.77 0.11 -26.49
C THR A 14 17.96 -1.41 -26.51
N LEU A 15 17.67 -2.09 -25.39
CA LEU A 15 17.74 -3.55 -25.28
C LEU A 15 16.77 -4.25 -26.25
N GLU A 16 15.55 -3.72 -26.39
CA GLU A 16 14.58 -4.21 -27.36
C GLU A 16 15.09 -4.12 -28.81
N ARG A 17 15.67 -2.98 -29.16
CA ARG A 17 16.24 -2.79 -30.52
C ARG A 17 17.40 -3.73 -30.83
N HIS A 18 18.16 -4.15 -29.82
CA HIS A 18 19.26 -5.09 -29.97
C HIS A 18 18.85 -6.57 -29.81
N GLY A 19 17.57 -6.83 -29.59
CA GLY A 19 17.04 -8.21 -29.44
C GLY A 19 17.47 -8.90 -28.14
N GLU A 20 17.92 -8.16 -27.13
CA GLU A 20 18.28 -8.72 -25.83
C GLU A 20 17.04 -9.02 -24.98
N LEU A 21 16.76 -10.29 -24.74
CA LEU A 21 15.54 -10.77 -24.10
C LEU A 21 15.58 -10.79 -22.57
N GLY A 22 16.61 -10.25 -21.94
CA GLY A 22 16.64 -10.16 -20.48
C GLY A 22 18.04 -10.13 -19.90
N GLN A 23 18.11 -9.81 -18.63
CA GLN A 23 19.34 -9.80 -17.83
C GLN A 23 19.12 -10.53 -16.51
N SER A 24 20.22 -11.01 -15.93
CA SER A 24 20.18 -11.58 -14.57
C SER A 24 19.68 -10.52 -13.56
N LEU A 25 18.87 -10.94 -12.59
CA LEU A 25 18.43 -10.06 -11.50
C LEU A 25 19.61 -9.42 -10.75
N ALA A 26 20.74 -10.12 -10.66
CA ALA A 26 21.93 -9.60 -10.02
C ALA A 26 22.55 -8.38 -10.77
N THR A 27 22.32 -8.27 -12.08
CA THR A 27 22.82 -7.17 -12.92
C THR A 27 21.75 -6.15 -13.29
N ALA A 28 20.48 -6.44 -13.00
CA ALA A 28 19.34 -5.58 -13.35
C ALA A 28 19.04 -4.52 -12.29
N GLY A 29 19.60 -4.65 -11.09
CA GLY A 29 19.42 -3.70 -9.99
C GLY A 29 20.28 -2.45 -10.14
N PRO A 30 20.04 -1.41 -9.30
CA PRO A 30 20.88 -0.22 -9.25
C PRO A 30 22.28 -0.57 -8.74
N VAL A 31 23.30 0.16 -9.23
CA VAL A 31 24.70 -0.02 -8.81
C VAL A 31 24.93 0.60 -7.43
N ALA A 32 24.28 1.73 -7.14
CA ALA A 32 24.38 2.42 -5.86
C ALA A 32 23.00 2.63 -5.27
N VAL A 33 22.87 2.31 -3.98
CA VAL A 33 21.67 2.53 -3.19
C VAL A 33 22.04 3.27 -1.91
N ASN A 34 21.39 4.39 -1.64
CA ASN A 34 21.54 5.15 -0.41
C ASN A 34 20.18 5.38 0.20
N GLU A 35 19.98 4.86 1.40
CA GLU A 35 18.76 5.02 2.15
C GLU A 35 18.90 6.12 3.20
N SER A 36 17.95 7.04 3.20
CA SER A 36 17.76 8.03 4.25
C SER A 36 16.44 7.76 4.99
N TRP A 37 16.17 8.54 6.02
CA TRP A 37 14.99 8.34 6.86
C TRP A 37 13.67 8.28 6.08
N SER A 38 13.48 9.15 5.09
CA SER A 38 12.23 9.31 4.33
C SER A 38 12.37 9.05 2.83
N ARG A 39 13.56 8.74 2.34
CA ARG A 39 13.86 8.64 0.91
C ARG A 39 14.85 7.53 0.63
N LEU A 40 14.73 6.94 -0.54
CA LEU A 40 15.71 6.06 -1.14
C LEU A 40 16.31 6.75 -2.37
N ARG A 41 17.62 6.75 -2.49
CA ARG A 41 18.30 7.18 -3.71
C ARG A 41 18.90 5.96 -4.39
N THR A 42 18.63 5.81 -5.66
CA THR A 42 19.27 4.83 -6.54
C THR A 42 19.95 5.58 -7.66
N ASP A 43 21.18 5.20 -8.06
CA ASP A 43 21.93 5.80 -9.16
C ASP A 43 21.57 7.27 -9.47
N SER A 44 20.56 7.49 -10.32
CA SER A 44 20.14 8.82 -10.81
C SER A 44 18.72 9.23 -10.36
N ALA A 45 18.07 8.48 -9.47
CA ALA A 45 16.69 8.74 -9.07
C ALA A 45 16.50 8.74 -7.56
N PHE A 46 15.53 9.54 -7.11
CA PHE A 46 15.04 9.57 -5.75
C PHE A 46 13.68 8.90 -5.69
N HIS A 47 13.44 8.14 -4.63
CA HIS A 47 12.21 7.39 -4.42
C HIS A 47 11.68 7.62 -3.02
N ALA A 48 10.36 7.58 -2.89
CA ALA A 48 9.66 7.55 -1.62
C ALA A 48 8.50 6.57 -1.72
N VAL A 49 8.17 5.90 -0.62
CA VAL A 49 7.07 4.96 -0.57
C VAL A 49 6.07 5.40 0.48
N LEU A 50 4.82 5.49 0.05
CA LEU A 50 3.68 5.73 0.92
C LEU A 50 2.91 4.43 1.12
N TRP A 51 2.40 4.25 2.32
CA TRP A 51 1.47 3.20 2.68
C TRP A 51 0.05 3.78 2.77
N ILE A 52 -0.93 3.08 2.21
CA ILE A 52 -2.33 3.41 2.43
C ILE A 52 -2.69 2.90 3.83
N SER A 53 -2.74 3.83 4.78
CA SER A 53 -3.03 3.52 6.19
C SER A 53 -4.52 3.28 6.43
N GLU A 54 -5.39 4.02 5.73
CA GLU A 54 -6.84 3.83 5.80
C GLU A 54 -7.46 3.84 4.40
N TRP A 55 -8.34 2.88 4.18
CA TRP A 55 -9.19 2.78 3.01
C TRP A 55 -10.53 3.45 3.26
N PRO A 56 -11.30 3.84 2.21
CA PRO A 56 -12.62 4.41 2.39
C PRO A 56 -13.51 3.51 3.26
N ARG A 57 -14.13 4.10 4.27
CA ARG A 57 -15.06 3.39 5.17
C ARG A 57 -16.48 3.30 4.61
N SER A 58 -16.81 4.18 3.66
CA SER A 58 -18.09 4.18 2.96
C SER A 58 -18.02 3.35 1.68
N MET A 59 -19.20 2.98 1.17
CA MET A 59 -19.30 2.32 -0.14
C MET A 59 -18.67 3.20 -1.21
N VAL A 60 -17.77 2.62 -2.00
CA VAL A 60 -17.10 3.29 -3.12
C VAL A 60 -17.63 2.79 -4.44
N TYR A 61 -17.58 3.63 -5.46
CA TYR A 61 -17.93 3.27 -6.84
C TYR A 61 -16.68 2.77 -7.60
N PRO A 62 -16.87 1.99 -8.67
CA PRO A 62 -15.76 1.60 -9.54
C PRO A 62 -14.99 2.82 -10.04
N GLY A 63 -13.66 2.79 -9.92
CA GLY A 63 -12.81 3.90 -10.33
C GLY A 63 -12.48 4.93 -9.23
N PHE A 64 -12.86 4.72 -7.98
CA PHE A 64 -12.52 5.63 -6.87
C PHE A 64 -11.02 5.89 -6.72
N LEU A 65 -10.17 4.96 -7.13
CA LEU A 65 -8.71 5.12 -7.15
C LEU A 65 -8.18 5.89 -8.38
N ALA A 66 -9.06 6.33 -9.30
CA ALA A 66 -8.62 7.04 -10.50
C ALA A 66 -7.72 8.27 -10.21
N PRO A 67 -7.97 9.10 -9.19
CA PRO A 67 -7.07 10.21 -8.85
C PRO A 67 -5.64 9.74 -8.53
N LEU A 68 -5.49 8.60 -7.84
CA LEU A 68 -4.20 8.00 -7.53
C LEU A 68 -3.53 7.34 -8.74
N LEU A 69 -4.30 6.66 -9.58
CA LEU A 69 -3.78 5.82 -10.65
C LEU A 69 -3.56 6.56 -11.95
N LEU A 70 -4.37 7.60 -12.25
CA LEU A 70 -4.41 8.26 -13.55
C LEU A 70 -3.81 9.67 -13.57
N SER A 71 -3.30 10.21 -12.43
CA SER A 71 -2.63 11.51 -12.43
C SER A 71 -1.42 11.49 -13.37
N THR A 72 -1.29 12.50 -14.23
CA THR A 72 -0.22 12.60 -15.23
C THR A 72 1.03 13.28 -14.66
N GLY A 73 2.20 13.02 -15.25
CA GLY A 73 3.45 13.70 -14.91
C GLY A 73 4.19 13.18 -13.66
N ILE A 74 3.63 12.22 -12.94
CA ILE A 74 4.27 11.62 -11.78
C ILE A 74 4.63 10.17 -12.08
N GLN A 75 5.92 9.83 -11.98
CA GLN A 75 6.36 8.45 -12.07
C GLN A 75 6.04 7.73 -10.75
N ARG A 76 5.18 6.73 -10.82
CA ARG A 76 4.75 5.96 -9.65
C ARG A 76 4.43 4.51 -9.99
N SER A 77 4.43 3.65 -9.00
CA SER A 77 3.76 2.35 -9.04
C SER A 77 2.81 2.20 -7.86
N PHE A 78 1.70 1.55 -8.10
CA PHE A 78 0.71 1.19 -7.10
C PHE A 78 0.72 -0.32 -6.94
N SER A 79 0.93 -0.81 -5.73
CA SER A 79 0.97 -2.23 -5.43
C SER A 79 -0.04 -2.56 -4.33
N LEU A 80 -0.89 -3.55 -4.61
CA LEU A 80 -1.80 -4.12 -3.64
C LEU A 80 -1.31 -5.54 -3.31
N LEU A 81 -0.76 -5.70 -2.12
CA LEU A 81 -0.31 -7.00 -1.63
C LEU A 81 -1.46 -7.68 -0.90
N CYS A 82 -1.96 -8.77 -1.45
CA CYS A 82 -3.05 -9.55 -0.87
C CYS A 82 -2.49 -10.86 -0.32
N THR A 83 -2.69 -11.12 0.97
CA THR A 83 -2.26 -12.35 1.63
C THR A 83 -3.50 -13.09 2.13
N PRO A 84 -3.79 -14.30 1.61
CA PRO A 84 -4.88 -15.10 2.12
C PRO A 84 -4.57 -15.57 3.55
N MET A 85 -5.56 -15.47 4.42
CA MET A 85 -5.47 -15.91 5.80
C MET A 85 -6.03 -17.34 5.93
N ARG A 86 -5.43 -18.14 6.80
CA ARG A 86 -6.00 -19.43 7.16
C ARG A 86 -7.31 -19.22 7.93
N SER A 87 -8.33 -20.01 7.63
CA SER A 87 -9.67 -19.87 8.24
C SER A 87 -9.65 -19.96 9.76
N ASP A 88 -8.79 -20.82 10.34
CA ASP A 88 -8.62 -20.96 11.78
C ASP A 88 -8.01 -19.71 12.44
N GLN A 89 -7.07 -19.06 11.75
CA GLN A 89 -6.48 -17.80 12.21
C GLN A 89 -7.48 -16.65 12.08
N ALA A 90 -8.17 -16.54 10.94
CA ALA A 90 -9.21 -15.54 10.73
C ALA A 90 -10.32 -15.63 11.80
N ALA A 91 -10.78 -16.84 12.13
CA ALA A 91 -11.76 -17.05 13.17
C ALA A 91 -11.26 -16.62 14.56
N ARG A 92 -9.98 -16.85 14.88
CA ARG A 92 -9.39 -16.36 16.14
C ARG A 92 -9.33 -14.85 16.20
N ASP A 93 -8.87 -14.22 15.11
CA ASP A 93 -8.74 -12.75 15.04
C ASP A 93 -10.11 -12.05 15.13
N ILE A 94 -11.13 -12.58 14.45
CA ILE A 94 -12.52 -12.09 14.52
C ILE A 94 -13.05 -12.21 15.94
N ARG A 95 -12.87 -13.38 16.57
CA ARG A 95 -13.31 -13.61 17.95
C ARG A 95 -12.64 -12.66 18.93
N LYS A 96 -11.34 -12.42 18.77
CA LYS A 96 -10.58 -11.47 19.59
C LYS A 96 -11.17 -10.06 19.48
N LYS A 97 -11.34 -9.54 18.25
CA LYS A 97 -11.93 -8.22 18.00
C LYS A 97 -13.36 -8.10 18.61
N LYS A 98 -14.17 -9.14 18.46
CA LYS A 98 -15.52 -9.18 19.03
C LYS A 98 -15.51 -9.10 20.55
N THR A 99 -14.57 -9.82 21.21
CA THR A 99 -14.40 -9.79 22.66
C THR A 99 -13.91 -8.42 23.14
N GLU A 100 -12.94 -7.83 22.46
CA GLU A 100 -12.43 -6.48 22.75
C GLU A 100 -13.58 -5.46 22.67
N TYR A 101 -14.36 -5.47 21.58
CA TYR A 101 -15.49 -4.56 21.43
C TYR A 101 -16.51 -4.69 22.58
N ILE A 102 -16.91 -5.92 22.93
CA ILE A 102 -17.87 -6.16 24.03
C ILE A 102 -17.31 -5.67 25.37
N SER A 103 -16.04 -5.93 25.64
CA SER A 103 -15.38 -5.47 26.86
C SER A 103 -15.34 -3.93 26.95
N ASP A 104 -14.95 -3.27 25.85
CA ASP A 104 -14.88 -1.81 25.77
C ASP A 104 -16.27 -1.16 25.88
N ALA A 105 -17.29 -1.75 25.26
CA ALA A 105 -18.67 -1.31 25.37
C ALA A 105 -19.17 -1.38 26.83
N ALA A 106 -18.90 -2.50 27.52
CA ALA A 106 -19.26 -2.66 28.93
C ALA A 106 -18.53 -1.64 29.84
N GLN A 107 -17.26 -1.34 29.55
CA GLN A 107 -16.50 -0.34 30.32
C GLN A 107 -17.06 1.06 30.09
N ARG A 108 -17.37 1.45 28.84
CA ARG A 108 -17.97 2.76 28.51
C ARG A 108 -19.33 2.96 29.18
N GLN A 109 -20.19 1.93 29.18
CA GLN A 109 -21.48 2.00 29.89
C GLN A 109 -21.30 2.31 31.38
N ARG A 110 -20.27 1.75 32.03
CA ARG A 110 -20.00 2.01 33.46
C ARG A 110 -19.60 3.45 33.75
N ILE A 111 -18.97 4.14 32.80
CA ILE A 111 -18.53 5.53 32.94
C ILE A 111 -19.49 6.52 32.27
N GLY A 112 -20.63 6.07 31.75
CA GLY A 112 -21.67 6.91 31.18
C GLY A 112 -21.29 7.56 29.84
N GLN A 113 -20.35 6.98 29.09
CA GLN A 113 -20.02 7.45 27.75
C GLN A 113 -21.06 6.98 26.74
N ILE A 114 -21.44 7.88 25.82
CA ILE A 114 -22.35 7.59 24.71
C ILE A 114 -21.60 6.77 23.66
N GLU A 115 -22.29 5.77 23.11
CA GLU A 115 -21.77 4.94 22.01
C GLU A 115 -21.58 5.78 20.73
N ASP A 116 -20.40 5.67 20.11
CA ASP A 116 -20.11 6.36 18.85
C ASP A 116 -20.64 5.51 17.67
N ALA A 117 -21.32 6.18 16.73
CA ALA A 117 -21.83 5.54 15.51
C ALA A 117 -20.74 4.83 14.69
N ALA A 118 -19.52 5.37 14.69
CA ALA A 118 -18.38 4.75 14.02
C ALA A 118 -18.02 3.38 14.63
N GLN A 119 -18.06 3.27 15.95
CA GLN A 119 -17.77 2.02 16.67
C GLN A 119 -18.86 0.98 16.44
N THR A 120 -20.12 1.42 16.39
CA THR A 120 -21.23 0.53 16.05
C THR A 120 -21.07 -0.04 14.64
N ALA A 121 -20.69 0.79 13.68
CA ALA A 121 -20.41 0.35 12.31
C ALA A 121 -19.25 -0.66 12.26
N GLU A 122 -18.14 -0.40 12.97
CA GLU A 122 -17.00 -1.33 13.07
C GLU A 122 -17.41 -2.69 13.66
N PHE A 123 -18.29 -2.70 14.64
CA PHE A 123 -18.80 -3.95 15.21
C PHE A 123 -19.70 -4.72 14.23
N GLN A 124 -20.54 -4.02 13.47
CA GLN A 124 -21.33 -4.64 12.42
C GLN A 124 -20.44 -5.26 11.34
N ASP A 125 -19.36 -4.60 10.96
CA ASP A 125 -18.39 -5.15 10.01
C ASP A 125 -17.72 -6.43 10.53
N VAL A 126 -17.42 -6.50 11.84
CA VAL A 126 -16.85 -7.71 12.47
C VAL A 126 -17.88 -8.86 12.45
N LEU A 127 -19.16 -8.58 12.71
CA LEU A 127 -20.22 -9.57 12.63
C LEU A 127 -20.44 -10.07 11.20
N GLN A 128 -20.39 -9.17 10.21
CA GLN A 128 -20.47 -9.53 8.80
C GLN A 128 -19.30 -10.42 8.38
N GLN A 129 -18.07 -10.08 8.79
CA GLN A 129 -16.88 -10.91 8.52
C GLN A 129 -17.02 -12.32 9.14
N GLU A 130 -17.60 -12.43 10.34
CA GLU A 130 -17.88 -13.73 10.98
C GLU A 130 -18.89 -14.55 10.16
N ALA A 131 -19.95 -13.91 9.68
CA ALA A 131 -20.97 -14.55 8.84
C ALA A 131 -20.38 -15.02 7.51
N ASP A 132 -19.58 -14.19 6.84
CA ASP A 132 -18.93 -14.51 5.58
C ASP A 132 -17.94 -15.68 5.74
N LEU A 133 -17.14 -15.68 6.81
CA LEU A 133 -16.24 -16.79 7.11
C LEU A 133 -17.01 -18.10 7.36
N THR A 134 -18.16 -18.02 8.05
CA THR A 134 -19.02 -19.17 8.32
C THR A 134 -19.67 -19.68 7.03
N ALA A 135 -19.98 -18.79 6.08
CA ALA A 135 -20.47 -19.14 4.76
C ALA A 135 -19.39 -19.74 3.84
N GLY A 136 -18.14 -19.83 4.30
CA GLY A 136 -17.03 -20.43 3.57
C GLY A 136 -16.22 -19.44 2.72
N HIS A 137 -16.43 -18.14 2.89
CA HIS A 137 -15.61 -17.13 2.21
C HIS A 137 -14.22 -17.03 2.84
N GLY A 138 -13.21 -16.82 1.99
CA GLY A 138 -11.84 -16.61 2.43
C GLY A 138 -11.62 -15.18 2.96
N VAL A 139 -10.82 -15.04 4.00
CA VAL A 139 -10.38 -13.73 4.49
C VAL A 139 -9.03 -13.39 3.88
N LEU A 140 -8.93 -12.17 3.36
CA LEU A 140 -7.69 -11.61 2.81
C LEU A 140 -7.20 -10.48 3.70
N ARG A 141 -5.90 -10.47 3.98
CA ARG A 141 -5.20 -9.28 4.47
C ARG A 141 -4.59 -8.58 3.27
N TYR A 142 -4.78 -7.29 3.14
CA TYR A 142 -4.22 -6.52 2.03
C TYR A 142 -3.52 -5.27 2.54
N THR A 143 -2.48 -4.87 1.81
CA THR A 143 -1.69 -3.67 2.06
C THR A 143 -1.50 -2.94 0.76
N GLY A 144 -1.86 -1.66 0.71
CA GLY A 144 -1.64 -0.79 -0.43
C GLY A 144 -0.35 0.01 -0.26
N LEU A 145 0.54 -0.06 -1.25
CA LEU A 145 1.78 0.70 -1.29
C LEU A 145 1.83 1.52 -2.56
N ILE A 146 2.36 2.75 -2.46
CA ILE A 146 2.56 3.65 -3.59
C ILE A 146 4.03 4.07 -3.57
N SER A 147 4.80 3.63 -4.56
CA SER A 147 6.15 4.18 -4.76
C SER A 147 6.10 5.35 -5.72
N VAL A 148 6.79 6.43 -5.38
CA VAL A 148 6.92 7.64 -6.17
C VAL A 148 8.39 7.83 -6.51
N SER A 149 8.70 8.22 -7.74
CA SER A 149 10.07 8.39 -8.21
C SER A 149 10.22 9.72 -8.93
N ALA A 150 11.37 10.39 -8.72
CA ALA A 150 11.72 11.63 -9.38
C ALA A 150 13.24 11.75 -9.59
N ARG A 151 13.67 12.70 -10.42
CA ARG A 151 15.08 12.91 -10.70
C ARG A 151 15.80 13.73 -9.63
N THR A 152 15.07 14.63 -8.98
CA THR A 152 15.60 15.48 -7.91
C THR A 152 14.80 15.28 -6.62
N ALA A 153 15.37 15.68 -5.50
CA ALA A 153 14.70 15.60 -4.20
C ALA A 153 13.48 16.53 -4.14
N ASP A 154 13.58 17.73 -4.70
CA ASP A 154 12.50 18.72 -4.69
C ASP A 154 11.31 18.26 -5.56
N GLU A 155 11.60 17.67 -6.74
CA GLU A 155 10.57 17.03 -7.57
C GLU A 155 9.89 15.86 -6.85
N LEU A 156 10.66 15.07 -6.07
CA LEU A 156 10.11 13.98 -5.28
C LEU A 156 9.14 14.50 -4.22
N ASP A 157 9.52 15.54 -3.49
CA ASP A 157 8.66 16.12 -2.45
C ASP A 157 7.37 16.68 -3.04
N ALA A 158 7.46 17.37 -4.18
CA ALA A 158 6.28 17.85 -4.90
C ALA A 158 5.38 16.69 -5.38
N ALA A 159 6.00 15.62 -5.88
CA ALA A 159 5.26 14.43 -6.33
C ALA A 159 4.60 13.67 -5.18
N VAL A 160 5.26 13.55 -4.02
CA VAL A 160 4.67 12.96 -2.81
C VAL A 160 3.47 13.75 -2.34
N ALA A 161 3.59 15.09 -2.25
CA ALA A 161 2.48 15.95 -1.86
C ALA A 161 1.28 15.83 -2.84
N ALA A 162 1.54 15.72 -4.15
CA ALA A 162 0.50 15.54 -5.14
C ALA A 162 -0.21 14.16 -4.99
N ILE A 163 0.53 13.10 -4.65
CA ILE A 163 -0.05 11.77 -4.38
C ILE A 163 -0.88 11.78 -3.09
N GLU A 164 -0.44 12.48 -2.03
CA GLU A 164 -1.23 12.64 -0.80
C GLU A 164 -2.55 13.35 -1.08
N GLN A 165 -2.55 14.42 -1.90
CA GLN A 165 -3.78 15.10 -2.33
C GLN A 165 -4.69 14.18 -3.17
N ALA A 166 -4.12 13.39 -4.06
CA ALA A 166 -4.88 12.42 -4.84
C ALA A 166 -5.48 11.30 -3.98
N ALA A 167 -4.79 10.91 -2.90
CA ALA A 167 -5.30 9.95 -1.93
C ALA A 167 -6.53 10.50 -1.18
N ILE A 168 -6.48 11.76 -0.75
CA ILE A 168 -7.61 12.44 -0.11
C ILE A 168 -8.83 12.45 -1.06
N GLN A 169 -8.62 12.74 -2.35
CA GLN A 169 -9.70 12.70 -3.35
C GLN A 169 -10.28 11.29 -3.54
N ALA A 170 -9.46 10.26 -3.35
CA ALA A 170 -9.89 8.85 -3.35
C ALA A 170 -10.47 8.39 -2.00
N SER A 171 -10.63 9.30 -1.02
CA SER A 171 -11.03 9.00 0.37
C SER A 171 -10.12 7.99 1.05
N CYS A 172 -8.85 7.95 0.68
CA CYS A 172 -7.80 7.15 1.31
C CYS A 172 -6.91 8.03 2.18
N GLU A 173 -6.41 7.48 3.28
CA GLU A 173 -5.30 8.09 4.02
C GLU A 173 -3.99 7.40 3.65
N THR A 174 -2.95 8.21 3.46
CA THR A 174 -1.62 7.71 3.17
C THR A 174 -0.62 8.21 4.20
N ARG A 175 0.39 7.40 4.48
CA ARG A 175 1.52 7.77 5.33
C ARG A 175 2.82 7.45 4.62
N LEU A 176 3.73 8.41 4.63
CA LEU A 176 5.10 8.18 4.17
C LEU A 176 5.75 7.15 5.11
N LEU A 177 6.27 6.08 4.55
CA LEU A 177 7.06 5.12 5.30
C LEU A 177 8.42 5.74 5.66
N VAL A 178 8.89 5.51 6.88
CA VAL A 178 10.16 6.07 7.36
C VAL A 178 11.04 4.96 7.95
N GLY A 179 12.36 5.06 7.74
CA GLY A 179 13.33 4.11 8.27
C GLY A 179 13.33 2.72 7.59
N GLN A 180 12.54 2.52 6.52
CA GLN A 180 12.42 1.25 5.79
C GLN A 180 12.16 1.45 4.29
N GLN A 181 12.70 2.52 3.73
CA GLN A 181 12.43 2.93 2.34
C GLN A 181 12.92 1.90 1.30
N ALA A 182 14.07 1.29 1.51
CA ALA A 182 14.61 0.29 0.59
C ALA A 182 13.76 -0.98 0.55
N GLN A 183 13.31 -1.46 1.72
CA GLN A 183 12.43 -2.62 1.83
C GLN A 183 11.07 -2.32 1.22
N ALA A 184 10.49 -1.17 1.56
CA ALA A 184 9.21 -0.73 1.04
C ALA A 184 9.23 -0.52 -0.48
N PHE A 185 10.29 0.08 -1.02
CA PHE A 185 10.47 0.23 -2.47
C PHE A 185 10.53 -1.13 -3.19
N THR A 186 11.25 -2.08 -2.61
CA THR A 186 11.32 -3.44 -3.17
C THR A 186 9.93 -4.09 -3.24
N ALA A 187 9.08 -3.88 -2.23
CA ALA A 187 7.72 -4.42 -2.21
C ALA A 187 6.76 -3.64 -3.12
N ALA A 188 6.91 -2.31 -3.22
CA ALA A 188 5.99 -1.44 -3.94
C ALA A 188 6.29 -1.31 -5.43
N ALA A 189 7.58 -1.25 -5.81
CA ALA A 189 7.99 -0.97 -7.18
C ALA A 189 8.38 -2.21 -7.97
N LEU A 190 8.79 -3.27 -7.29
CA LEU A 190 9.26 -4.49 -7.95
C LEU A 190 8.24 -5.62 -7.82
N PRO A 191 7.98 -6.42 -8.89
CA PRO A 191 6.99 -7.48 -8.88
C PRO A 191 7.52 -8.74 -8.16
N LEU A 192 8.07 -8.57 -6.96
CA LEU A 192 8.68 -9.65 -6.18
C LEU A 192 7.75 -10.23 -5.12
N CYS A 193 6.53 -9.71 -4.99
CA CYS A 193 5.51 -10.14 -4.00
C CYS A 193 6.05 -10.21 -2.56
N ARG A 194 6.97 -9.33 -2.19
CA ARG A 194 7.48 -9.25 -0.82
C ARG A 194 6.54 -8.43 0.05
N VAL A 195 6.25 -8.97 1.22
CA VAL A 195 5.50 -8.26 2.27
C VAL A 195 6.48 -7.39 3.06
N VAL A 196 6.08 -6.16 3.38
CA VAL A 196 6.82 -5.20 4.22
C VAL A 196 6.41 -5.38 5.68
#